data_d3ca0a7a96fc082378833c05ce4a1fa7
#
_entry.id   d3ca0a7a96fc082378833c05ce4a1fa7
#
_cell.length_a   1.000
_cell.length_b   1.000
_cell.length_c   1.000
_cell.angle_alpha   90.00
_cell.angle_beta   90.00
_cell.angle_gamma   90.00
#
_symmetry.space_group_name_H-M   'P 1'
#
loop_
_entity.id
_entity.type
_entity.pdbx_description
1 polymer ?
#
loop_
_entity_poly.entity_id
_entity_poly.type
_entity_poly.pdbx_seq_one_letter_code
_entity_poly.pdbx_strand_id
1 'polypeptide(L)'
;MHLKSIKLRGFKSFVDPVEVRLEPGVAVVVGPNGSGKSNVSDSILWATGSMSPGELRAEKPDDVLFAGSTTGRNPVDFAEVDLLFDNSDGAWPELPYSEVLVQRRLSRGGEGQYLINKTPVRRIDLIELLSDVGLGGGLRSVISQGRVETVLNSKPHERRELIEEAAGLGRFKRRRHRAELKLARVSVQVERARDL
;
A
#
# COMPACT_ATOMS: atom_id res chain seq x y z
N MET A 1 8.94 15.54 1.98
CA MET A 1 7.89 14.77 1.26
C MET A 1 6.60 14.80 2.05
N HIS A 2 5.45 14.99 1.42
CA HIS A 2 4.13 14.84 2.01
C HIS A 2 3.11 14.37 0.96
N LEU A 3 2.00 13.80 1.39
CA LEU A 3 0.90 13.41 0.52
C LEU A 3 0.06 14.66 0.20
N LYS A 4 0.02 15.08 -1.07
CA LYS A 4 -0.71 16.27 -1.53
C LYS A 4 -2.18 16.02 -1.80
N SER A 5 -2.50 14.88 -2.41
CA SER A 5 -3.90 14.54 -2.67
C SER A 5 -4.13 13.05 -2.78
N ILE A 6 -5.36 12.67 -2.52
CA ILE A 6 -5.90 11.32 -2.73
C ILE A 6 -7.07 11.45 -3.69
N LYS A 7 -7.01 10.78 -4.84
CA LYS A 7 -8.16 10.64 -5.74
C LYS A 7 -8.72 9.25 -5.66
N LEU A 8 -10.02 9.15 -5.58
CA LEU A 8 -10.77 7.90 -5.40
C LEU A 8 -11.84 7.82 -6.49
N ARG A 9 -11.99 6.68 -7.13
CA ARG A 9 -13.08 6.40 -8.07
C ARG A 9 -13.45 4.92 -8.02
N GLY A 10 -14.73 4.64 -7.90
CA GLY A 10 -15.23 3.27 -7.85
C GLY A 10 -14.80 2.46 -6.62
N PHE A 11 -14.15 3.09 -5.65
CA PHE A 11 -13.57 2.43 -4.48
C PHE A 11 -14.54 2.45 -3.30
N LYS A 12 -14.99 1.28 -2.86
CA LYS A 12 -15.92 1.09 -1.73
C LYS A 12 -17.17 2.00 -1.83
N SER A 13 -17.27 3.02 -0.99
CA SER A 13 -18.40 3.98 -1.00
C SER A 13 -18.23 5.13 -2.00
N PHE A 14 -17.06 5.29 -2.61
CA PHE A 14 -16.76 6.37 -3.54
C PHE A 14 -17.01 5.93 -4.98
N VAL A 15 -18.22 6.13 -5.48
CA VAL A 15 -18.64 5.77 -6.85
C VAL A 15 -18.05 6.74 -7.85
N ASP A 16 -18.35 8.02 -7.63
CA ASP A 16 -17.91 9.13 -8.45
C ASP A 16 -16.48 9.54 -8.08
N PRO A 17 -15.73 10.16 -9.00
CA PRO A 17 -14.40 10.66 -8.67
C PRO A 17 -14.45 11.69 -7.53
N VAL A 18 -13.69 11.46 -6.48
CA VAL A 18 -13.53 12.36 -5.34
C VAL A 18 -12.03 12.65 -5.17
N GLU A 19 -11.70 13.92 -5.00
CA GLU A 19 -10.35 14.36 -4.67
C GLU A 19 -10.32 14.96 -3.27
N VAL A 20 -9.47 14.41 -2.41
CA VAL A 20 -9.16 14.94 -1.08
C VAL A 20 -7.78 15.59 -1.15
N ARG A 21 -7.73 16.92 -1.05
CA ARG A 21 -6.48 17.67 -1.00
C ARG A 21 -5.99 17.78 0.42
N LEU A 22 -4.71 17.62 0.61
CA LEU A 22 -4.04 17.61 1.90
C LEU A 22 -2.95 18.68 1.89
N GLU A 23 -2.95 19.52 2.92
CA GLU A 23 -1.87 20.47 3.16
C GLU A 23 -0.79 19.83 4.06
N PRO A 24 0.45 20.35 4.06
CA PRO A 24 1.48 19.90 4.99
C PRO A 24 1.02 20.03 6.44
N GLY A 25 1.31 19.03 7.26
CA GLY A 25 0.93 18.99 8.67
C GLY A 25 -0.14 17.95 8.99
N VAL A 26 -1.10 18.30 9.85
CA VAL A 26 -2.14 17.38 10.31
C VAL A 26 -3.46 17.68 9.61
N ALA A 27 -3.99 16.70 8.89
CA ALA A 27 -5.33 16.75 8.32
C ALA A 27 -6.31 15.90 9.14
N VAL A 28 -7.48 16.43 9.46
CA VAL A 28 -8.53 15.73 10.22
C VAL A 28 -9.74 15.50 9.33
N VAL A 29 -10.09 14.23 9.11
CA VAL A 29 -11.27 13.83 8.33
C VAL A 29 -12.44 13.61 9.30
N VAL A 30 -13.43 14.48 9.25
CA VAL A 30 -14.62 14.45 10.11
C VAL A 30 -15.89 14.15 9.32
N GLY A 31 -16.90 13.59 9.97
CA GLY A 31 -18.18 13.29 9.35
C GLY A 31 -19.00 12.29 10.16
N PRO A 32 -20.27 12.06 9.84
CA PRO A 32 -21.13 11.09 10.51
C PRO A 32 -20.66 9.64 10.26
N ASN A 33 -21.20 8.69 11.03
CA ASN A 33 -20.95 7.28 10.81
C ASN A 33 -21.49 6.86 9.43
N GLY A 34 -20.73 6.02 8.72
CA GLY A 34 -21.08 5.58 7.35
C GLY A 34 -20.70 6.56 6.23
N SER A 35 -20.15 7.76 6.52
CA SER A 35 -19.78 8.75 5.49
C SER A 35 -18.53 8.38 4.66
N GLY A 36 -17.89 7.24 4.93
CA GLY A 36 -16.70 6.81 4.18
C GLY A 36 -15.34 7.23 4.75
N LYS A 37 -15.28 7.86 5.95
CA LYS A 37 -14.00 8.28 6.58
C LYS A 37 -12.95 7.17 6.60
N SER A 38 -13.33 5.99 7.05
CA SER A 38 -12.43 4.84 7.11
C SER A 38 -12.05 4.32 5.71
N ASN A 39 -12.89 4.55 4.70
CA ASN A 39 -12.57 4.15 3.34
C ASN A 39 -11.48 5.02 2.72
N VAL A 40 -11.29 6.26 3.20
CA VAL A 40 -10.13 7.10 2.82
C VAL A 40 -8.83 6.47 3.33
N SER A 41 -8.80 6.04 4.59
CA SER A 41 -7.62 5.33 5.14
C SER A 41 -7.37 3.99 4.43
N ASP A 42 -8.43 3.23 4.14
CA ASP A 42 -8.32 1.97 3.41
C ASP A 42 -7.79 2.19 2.00
N SER A 43 -8.14 3.30 1.35
CA SER A 43 -7.64 3.63 0.01
C SER A 43 -6.13 3.85 -0.02
N ILE A 44 -5.58 4.50 1.01
CA ILE A 44 -4.13 4.67 1.16
C ILE A 44 -3.46 3.31 1.31
N LEU A 45 -3.96 2.48 2.24
CA LEU A 45 -3.44 1.12 2.44
C LEU A 45 -3.49 0.30 1.17
N TRP A 46 -4.60 0.37 0.46
CA TRP A 46 -4.78 -0.36 -0.78
C TRP A 46 -3.82 0.11 -1.87
N ALA A 47 -3.70 1.42 -2.10
CA ALA A 47 -2.82 1.99 -3.14
C ALA A 47 -1.33 1.75 -2.83
N THR A 48 -0.94 1.69 -1.56
CA THR A 48 0.44 1.38 -1.14
C THR A 48 0.79 -0.11 -1.19
N GLY A 49 -0.10 -0.95 -1.73
CA GLY A 49 0.18 -2.34 -2.04
C GLY A 49 -0.26 -3.35 -0.99
N SER A 50 -1.07 -2.96 0.01
CA SER A 50 -1.68 -3.96 0.90
C SER A 50 -2.56 -4.92 0.12
N MET A 51 -2.41 -6.22 0.41
CA MET A 51 -3.20 -7.32 -0.15
C MET A 51 -3.96 -8.06 0.96
N SER A 52 -3.79 -7.64 2.21
CA SER A 52 -4.44 -8.29 3.35
C SER A 52 -5.94 -7.94 3.38
N PRO A 53 -6.85 -8.91 3.21
CA PRO A 53 -8.28 -8.65 3.27
C PRO A 53 -8.71 -8.04 4.60
N GLY A 54 -8.16 -8.53 5.71
CA GLY A 54 -8.47 -8.02 7.05
C GLY A 54 -8.06 -6.56 7.24
N GLU A 55 -6.95 -6.11 6.64
CA GLU A 55 -6.53 -4.70 6.68
C GLU A 55 -7.47 -3.79 5.89
N LEU A 56 -8.00 -4.30 4.79
CA LEU A 56 -8.90 -3.58 3.90
C LEU A 56 -10.38 -3.78 4.29
N ARG A 57 -10.68 -4.53 5.33
CA ARG A 57 -12.06 -4.89 5.71
C ARG A 57 -12.83 -5.44 4.51
N ALA A 58 -12.19 -6.35 3.77
CA ALA A 58 -12.68 -7.00 2.57
C ALA A 58 -12.46 -8.52 2.72
N GLU A 59 -13.31 -9.34 2.15
CA GLU A 59 -13.13 -10.80 2.13
C GLU A 59 -12.42 -11.23 0.84
N LYS A 60 -12.73 -10.54 -0.26
CA LYS A 60 -12.19 -10.79 -1.60
C LYS A 60 -11.55 -9.53 -2.18
N PRO A 61 -10.65 -9.66 -3.15
CA PRO A 61 -10.07 -8.51 -3.84
C PRO A 61 -11.12 -7.56 -4.44
N ASP A 62 -12.19 -8.10 -5.00
CA ASP A 62 -13.27 -7.34 -5.64
C ASP A 62 -14.15 -6.56 -4.65
N ASP A 63 -14.08 -6.84 -3.35
CA ASP A 63 -14.86 -6.12 -2.33
C ASP A 63 -14.39 -4.67 -2.15
N VAL A 64 -13.28 -4.29 -2.74
CA VAL A 64 -12.87 -2.89 -2.81
C VAL A 64 -13.61 -2.10 -3.89
N LEU A 65 -14.26 -2.78 -4.85
CA LEU A 65 -15.11 -2.14 -5.85
C LEU A 65 -16.47 -1.80 -5.25
N PHE A 66 -17.02 -0.67 -5.66
CA PHE A 66 -18.40 -0.35 -5.30
C PHE A 66 -19.37 -1.42 -5.80
N ALA A 67 -20.09 -2.06 -4.89
CA ALA A 67 -20.94 -3.20 -5.15
C ALA A 67 -22.36 -2.81 -5.66
N GLY A 68 -22.62 -1.52 -5.82
CA GLY A 68 -23.97 -1.02 -6.07
C GLY A 68 -24.65 -0.52 -4.78
N SER A 69 -25.80 0.11 -4.93
CA SER A 69 -26.61 0.58 -3.81
C SER A 69 -28.07 0.16 -3.94
N THR A 70 -28.75 0.02 -2.81
CA THR A 70 -30.21 -0.20 -2.74
C THR A 70 -31.03 0.96 -3.34
N THR A 71 -30.39 2.14 -3.51
CA THR A 71 -30.98 3.34 -4.10
C THR A 71 -30.86 3.41 -5.62
N GLY A 72 -30.43 2.31 -6.29
CA GLY A 72 -30.46 2.18 -7.76
C GLY A 72 -29.14 2.53 -8.47
N ARG A 73 -28.02 2.71 -7.76
CA ARG A 73 -26.71 2.84 -8.41
C ARG A 73 -26.15 1.46 -8.75
N ASN A 74 -25.74 1.28 -10.00
CA ASN A 74 -25.14 0.02 -10.47
C ASN A 74 -23.75 -0.19 -9.88
N PRO A 75 -23.30 -1.46 -9.73
CA PRO A 75 -21.92 -1.79 -9.46
C PRO A 75 -20.99 -1.18 -10.50
N VAL A 76 -19.76 -0.85 -10.09
CA VAL A 76 -18.74 -0.33 -11.01
C VAL A 76 -17.84 -1.45 -11.51
N ASP A 77 -17.28 -1.27 -12.71
CA ASP A 77 -16.39 -2.25 -13.33
C ASP A 77 -14.94 -2.12 -12.88
N PHE A 78 -14.55 -0.98 -12.31
CA PHE A 78 -13.19 -0.78 -11.80
C PHE A 78 -13.18 0.17 -10.62
N ALA A 79 -12.15 0.00 -9.79
CA ALA A 79 -11.74 0.95 -8.75
C ALA A 79 -10.35 1.50 -9.08
N GLU A 80 -10.15 2.79 -8.80
CA GLU A 80 -8.88 3.47 -9.00
C GLU A 80 -8.61 4.38 -7.80
N VAL A 81 -7.39 4.32 -7.31
CA VAL A 81 -6.89 5.21 -6.25
C VAL A 81 -5.56 5.78 -6.68
N ASP A 82 -5.48 7.11 -6.63
CA ASP A 82 -4.30 7.90 -6.94
C ASP A 82 -3.80 8.59 -5.67
N LEU A 83 -2.53 8.42 -5.37
CA LEU A 83 -1.83 9.13 -4.29
C LEU A 83 -0.78 10.02 -4.91
N LEU A 84 -0.96 11.34 -4.80
CA LEU A 84 0.00 12.32 -5.28
C LEU A 84 0.88 12.79 -4.13
N PHE A 85 2.18 12.56 -4.24
CA PHE A 85 3.20 12.97 -3.27
C PHE A 85 4.00 14.16 -3.79
N ASP A 86 4.30 15.09 -2.88
CA ASP A 86 5.33 16.10 -3.09
C ASP A 86 6.71 15.47 -2.88
N ASN A 87 7.60 15.60 -3.86
CA ASN A 87 8.98 15.14 -3.82
C ASN A 87 9.98 16.28 -4.04
N SER A 88 9.57 17.51 -3.78
CA SER A 88 10.43 18.69 -3.99
C SER A 88 11.66 18.70 -3.09
N ASP A 89 11.64 17.99 -1.99
CA ASP A 89 12.77 17.77 -1.07
C ASP A 89 13.70 16.61 -1.48
N GLY A 90 13.41 15.92 -2.60
CA GLY A 90 14.22 14.83 -3.14
C GLY A 90 14.19 13.55 -2.28
N ALA A 91 13.12 13.30 -1.55
CA ALA A 91 12.96 12.09 -0.74
C ALA A 91 13.10 10.78 -1.55
N TRP A 92 12.73 10.83 -2.84
CA TRP A 92 13.04 9.80 -3.83
C TRP A 92 14.11 10.31 -4.82
N PRO A 93 15.40 10.20 -4.51
CA PRO A 93 16.47 10.73 -5.34
C PRO A 93 16.57 10.04 -6.71
N GLU A 94 16.06 8.82 -6.83
CA GLU A 94 16.01 8.05 -8.08
C GLU A 94 14.91 8.55 -9.04
N LEU A 95 13.95 9.33 -8.54
CA LEU A 95 12.86 9.91 -9.33
C LEU A 95 13.09 11.42 -9.51
N PRO A 96 13.52 11.88 -10.70
CA PRO A 96 13.83 13.30 -10.95
C PRO A 96 12.57 14.16 -11.17
N TYR A 97 11.52 13.91 -10.39
CA TYR A 97 10.24 14.61 -10.49
C TYR A 97 9.92 15.28 -9.15
N SER A 98 9.44 16.51 -9.20
CA SER A 98 8.96 17.25 -8.03
C SER A 98 7.66 16.67 -7.44
N GLU A 99 6.93 15.89 -8.23
CA GLU A 99 5.73 15.18 -7.82
C GLU A 99 5.80 13.73 -8.26
N VAL A 100 5.38 12.83 -7.38
CA VAL A 100 5.30 11.39 -7.66
C VAL A 100 3.87 10.92 -7.47
N LEU A 101 3.30 10.37 -8.55
CA LEU A 101 1.96 9.82 -8.56
C LEU A 101 2.02 8.31 -8.45
N VAL A 102 1.52 7.79 -7.33
CA VAL A 102 1.31 6.36 -7.11
C VAL A 102 -0.14 6.01 -7.37
N GLN A 103 -0.39 5.07 -8.27
CA GLN A 103 -1.73 4.69 -8.67
C GLN A 103 -1.92 3.19 -8.53
N ARG A 104 -3.10 2.81 -8.10
CA ARG A 104 -3.57 1.42 -8.18
C ARG A 104 -4.94 1.37 -8.82
N ARG A 105 -5.09 0.44 -9.76
CA ARG A 105 -6.36 0.17 -10.44
C ARG A 105 -6.68 -1.32 -10.37
N LEU A 106 -7.93 -1.65 -10.15
CA LEU A 106 -8.47 -3.02 -10.20
C LEU A 106 -9.72 -3.02 -11.05
N SER A 107 -9.78 -3.89 -12.05
CA SER A 107 -11.00 -4.18 -12.80
C SER A 107 -11.68 -5.40 -12.22
N ARG A 108 -13.00 -5.45 -12.28
CA ARG A 108 -13.82 -6.56 -11.75
C ARG A 108 -13.39 -7.88 -12.38
N GLY A 109 -13.07 -8.87 -11.54
CA GLY A 109 -12.56 -10.18 -11.99
C GLY A 109 -11.20 -10.14 -12.68
N GLY A 110 -10.51 -8.99 -12.67
CA GLY A 110 -9.21 -8.79 -13.30
C GLY A 110 -8.07 -8.72 -12.28
N GLU A 111 -6.85 -8.58 -12.80
CA GLU A 111 -5.66 -8.35 -11.98
C GLU A 111 -5.51 -6.87 -11.61
N GLY A 112 -4.99 -6.63 -10.41
CA GLY A 112 -4.66 -5.28 -9.95
C GLY A 112 -3.40 -4.75 -10.65
N GLN A 113 -3.48 -3.53 -11.16
CA GLN A 113 -2.37 -2.82 -11.78
C GLN A 113 -1.82 -1.76 -10.84
N TYR A 114 -0.50 -1.64 -10.81
CA TYR A 114 0.22 -0.59 -10.08
C TYR A 114 0.98 0.28 -11.06
N LEU A 115 0.92 1.59 -10.86
CA LEU A 115 1.60 2.54 -11.73
C LEU A 115 2.34 3.60 -10.88
N ILE A 116 3.49 4.05 -11.36
CA ILE A 116 4.22 5.21 -10.85
C ILE A 116 4.35 6.20 -11.99
N ASN A 117 3.86 7.41 -11.82
CA ASN A 117 3.79 8.45 -12.86
C ASN A 117 3.22 7.89 -14.19
N LYS A 118 2.12 7.12 -14.07
CA LYS A 118 1.41 6.46 -15.19
C LYS A 118 2.18 5.31 -15.86
N THR A 119 3.38 4.99 -15.38
CA THR A 119 4.17 3.86 -15.89
C THR A 119 3.83 2.60 -15.09
N PRO A 120 3.42 1.50 -15.72
CA PRO A 120 3.14 0.25 -15.03
C PRO A 120 4.38 -0.31 -14.34
N VAL A 121 4.20 -0.72 -13.08
CA VAL A 121 5.27 -1.33 -12.26
C VAL A 121 4.77 -2.57 -11.55
N ARG A 122 5.68 -3.43 -11.13
CA ARG A 122 5.31 -4.57 -10.30
C ARG A 122 5.03 -4.10 -8.87
N ARG A 123 4.11 -4.78 -8.19
CA ARG A 123 3.82 -4.51 -6.77
C ARG A 123 5.08 -4.46 -5.90
N ILE A 124 6.05 -5.33 -6.18
CA ILE A 124 7.27 -5.39 -5.38
C ILE A 124 8.13 -4.12 -5.54
N ASP A 125 8.21 -3.59 -6.76
CA ASP A 125 8.97 -2.38 -7.08
C ASP A 125 8.31 -1.15 -6.39
N LEU A 126 6.96 -1.09 -6.38
CA LEU A 126 6.23 -0.08 -5.64
C LEU A 126 6.50 -0.15 -4.12
N ILE A 127 6.44 -1.36 -3.53
CA ILE A 127 6.70 -1.56 -2.10
C ILE A 127 8.15 -1.18 -1.76
N GLU A 128 9.12 -1.45 -2.62
CA GLU A 128 10.51 -1.06 -2.43
C GLU A 128 10.64 0.47 -2.45
N LEU A 129 10.06 1.15 -3.44
CA LEU A 129 10.05 2.60 -3.53
C LEU A 129 9.43 3.26 -2.27
N LEU A 130 8.26 2.79 -1.87
CA LEU A 130 7.56 3.32 -0.68
C LEU A 130 8.33 3.02 0.62
N SER A 131 9.06 1.89 0.67
CA SER A 131 9.87 1.53 1.83
C SER A 131 11.06 2.47 2.04
N ASP A 132 11.60 3.05 0.97
CA ASP A 132 12.72 3.98 1.05
C ASP A 132 12.35 5.29 1.78
N VAL A 133 11.10 5.67 1.76
CA VAL A 133 10.55 6.84 2.45
C VAL A 133 9.71 6.47 3.70
N GLY A 134 9.81 5.24 4.18
CA GLY A 134 9.11 4.78 5.38
C GLY A 134 7.62 4.45 5.18
N LEU A 135 7.11 4.47 3.95
CA LEU A 135 5.71 4.16 3.61
C LEU A 135 5.50 2.71 3.13
N GLY A 136 6.58 1.93 3.05
CA GLY A 136 6.52 0.55 2.54
C GLY A 136 5.99 -0.44 3.56
N GLY A 137 5.09 -1.31 3.12
CA GLY A 137 4.60 -2.42 3.94
C GLY A 137 3.21 -2.23 4.54
N GLY A 138 2.41 -1.29 4.04
CA GLY A 138 0.97 -1.15 4.31
C GLY A 138 0.58 -0.84 5.77
N LEU A 139 1.08 -1.62 6.67
CA LEU A 139 0.68 -1.67 8.08
C LEU A 139 1.31 -0.61 8.99
N ARG A 140 2.35 0.10 8.55
CA ARG A 140 3.19 0.95 9.42
C ARG A 140 2.79 2.40 9.42
N SER A 141 2.32 2.85 8.27
CA SER A 141 1.92 4.24 8.08
C SER A 141 0.46 4.47 8.44
N VAL A 142 -0.33 3.41 8.62
CA VAL A 142 -1.76 3.51 8.98
C VAL A 142 -2.05 2.72 10.24
N ILE A 143 -2.44 3.41 11.30
CA ILE A 143 -2.89 2.80 12.55
C ILE A 143 -4.41 2.68 12.49
N SER A 144 -4.90 1.49 12.21
CA SER A 144 -6.33 1.20 12.20
C SER A 144 -6.90 1.03 13.62
N GLN A 145 -8.20 1.19 13.75
CA GLN A 145 -8.91 0.97 15.02
C GLN A 145 -8.64 -0.42 15.59
N GLY A 146 -8.36 -0.51 16.89
CA GLY A 146 -8.01 -1.77 17.59
C GLY A 146 -6.55 -2.20 17.47
N ARG A 147 -5.76 -1.60 16.58
CA ARG A 147 -4.37 -1.98 16.38
C ARG A 147 -3.44 -1.56 17.53
N VAL A 148 -3.75 -0.45 18.17
CA VAL A 148 -2.99 -0.01 19.37
C VAL A 148 -3.04 -1.08 20.46
N GLU A 149 -4.21 -1.65 20.71
CA GLU A 149 -4.38 -2.75 21.68
C GLU A 149 -3.60 -4.00 21.24
N THR A 150 -3.61 -4.33 19.95
CA THR A 150 -2.84 -5.46 19.41
C THR A 150 -1.35 -5.26 19.63
N VAL A 151 -0.82 -4.05 19.42
CA VAL A 151 0.58 -3.72 19.67
C VAL A 151 0.92 -3.80 21.16
N LEU A 152 0.06 -3.27 22.03
CA LEU A 152 0.26 -3.31 23.48
C LEU A 152 0.27 -4.74 24.04
N ASN A 153 -0.60 -5.60 23.51
CA ASN A 153 -0.73 -7.01 23.92
C ASN A 153 0.18 -7.95 23.13
N SER A 154 0.98 -7.45 22.18
CA SER A 154 1.86 -8.27 21.34
C SER A 154 3.01 -8.88 22.15
N LYS A 155 3.47 -10.04 21.71
CA LYS A 155 4.62 -10.73 22.30
C LYS A 155 5.93 -9.95 22.08
N PRO A 156 6.97 -10.17 22.90
CA PRO A 156 8.24 -9.43 22.77
C PRO A 156 8.86 -9.50 21.36
N HIS A 157 8.77 -10.64 20.67
CA HIS A 157 9.32 -10.78 19.31
C HIS A 157 8.52 -9.98 18.28
N GLU A 158 7.19 -9.91 18.40
CA GLU A 158 6.32 -9.11 17.52
C GLU A 158 6.59 -7.60 17.71
N ARG A 159 6.77 -7.16 18.96
CA ARG A 159 7.19 -5.77 19.25
C ARG A 159 8.56 -5.45 18.67
N ARG A 160 9.50 -6.39 18.75
CA ARG A 160 10.80 -6.24 18.12
C ARG A 160 10.67 -6.07 16.61
N GLU A 161 9.84 -6.89 15.96
CA GLU A 161 9.58 -6.77 14.52
C GLU A 161 9.01 -5.39 14.17
N LEU A 162 8.07 -4.86 14.96
CA LEU A 162 7.52 -3.52 14.76
C LEU A 162 8.59 -2.43 14.89
N ILE A 163 9.50 -2.54 15.87
CA ILE A 163 10.61 -1.59 16.06
C ILE A 163 11.60 -1.68 14.89
N GLU A 164 12.01 -2.88 14.50
CA GLU A 164 12.92 -3.09 13.38
C GLU A 164 12.31 -2.58 12.08
N GLU A 165 11.01 -2.70 11.98
CA GLU A 165 10.24 -2.23 10.87
C GLU A 165 10.15 -0.69 10.86
N ALA A 166 9.86 -0.05 11.99
CA ALA A 166 9.88 1.40 12.14
C ALA A 166 11.26 2.01 11.85
N ALA A 167 12.33 1.26 12.18
CA ALA A 167 13.71 1.60 11.85
C ALA A 167 14.07 1.38 10.36
N GLY A 168 13.12 0.98 9.48
CA GLY A 168 13.36 0.77 8.05
C GLY A 168 14.20 -0.48 7.73
N LEU A 169 14.41 -1.38 8.71
CA LEU A 169 15.25 -2.56 8.53
C LEU A 169 14.60 -3.66 7.68
N GLY A 170 13.29 -3.58 7.43
CA GLY A 170 12.55 -4.58 6.67
C GLY A 170 13.09 -4.81 5.25
N ARG A 171 13.55 -3.75 4.56
CA ARG A 171 14.17 -3.86 3.23
C ARG A 171 15.46 -4.70 3.26
N PHE A 172 16.32 -4.48 4.24
CA PHE A 172 17.57 -5.21 4.40
C PHE A 172 17.33 -6.70 4.72
N LYS A 173 16.36 -6.98 5.60
CA LYS A 173 15.95 -8.36 5.90
C LYS A 173 15.45 -9.10 4.65
N ARG A 174 14.61 -8.45 3.84
CA ARG A 174 14.11 -9.04 2.59
C ARG A 174 15.24 -9.25 1.57
N ARG A 175 16.14 -8.29 1.41
CA ARG A 175 17.31 -8.42 0.51
C ARG A 175 18.23 -9.55 0.98
N ARG A 176 18.52 -9.62 2.29
CA ARG A 176 19.31 -10.69 2.89
C ARG A 176 18.68 -12.06 2.64
N HIS A 177 17.42 -12.22 2.95
CA HIS A 177 16.70 -13.49 2.76
C HIS A 177 16.72 -13.95 1.29
N ARG A 178 16.51 -13.03 0.33
CA ARG A 178 16.62 -13.35 -1.10
C ARG A 178 18.04 -13.79 -1.49
N ALA A 179 19.06 -13.13 -0.93
CA ALA A 179 20.45 -13.51 -1.17
C ALA A 179 20.77 -14.90 -0.60
N GLU A 180 20.30 -15.19 0.61
CA GLU A 180 20.44 -16.51 1.27
C GLU A 180 19.79 -17.62 0.43
N LEU A 181 18.56 -17.41 -0.07
CA LEU A 181 17.87 -18.35 -0.96
C LEU A 181 18.62 -18.55 -2.29
N LYS A 182 19.19 -17.48 -2.85
CA LYS A 182 19.97 -17.56 -4.08
C LYS A 182 21.28 -18.33 -3.86
N LEU A 183 21.96 -18.07 -2.76
CA LEU A 183 23.19 -18.79 -2.37
C LEU A 183 22.90 -20.28 -2.16
N ALA A 184 21.84 -20.64 -1.46
CA ALA A 184 21.45 -22.03 -1.26
C ALA A 184 21.21 -22.77 -2.58
N ARG A 185 20.54 -22.11 -3.55
CA ARG A 185 20.34 -22.69 -4.89
C ARG A 185 21.66 -22.90 -5.64
N VAL A 186 22.55 -21.91 -5.58
CA VAL A 186 23.86 -21.99 -6.24
C VAL A 186 24.71 -23.06 -5.60
N SER A 187 24.71 -23.20 -4.27
CA SER A 187 25.45 -24.28 -3.58
C SER A 187 25.06 -25.68 -4.07
N VAL A 188 23.74 -25.91 -4.20
CA VAL A 188 23.24 -27.18 -4.73
C VAL A 188 23.69 -27.42 -6.19
N GLN A 189 23.73 -26.36 -7.01
CA GLN A 189 24.20 -26.48 -8.40
C GLN A 189 25.70 -26.76 -8.47
N VAL A 190 26.50 -26.14 -7.60
CA VAL A 190 27.95 -26.38 -7.53
C VAL A 190 28.26 -27.81 -7.05
N GLU A 191 27.53 -28.31 -6.06
CA GLU A 191 27.67 -29.71 -5.62
C GLU A 191 27.39 -30.69 -6.78
N ARG A 192 26.26 -30.49 -7.47
CA ARG A 192 25.94 -31.32 -8.66
C ARG A 192 27.00 -31.27 -9.76
N ALA A 193 27.60 -30.09 -9.98
CA ALA A 193 28.67 -29.94 -10.98
C ALA A 193 30.00 -30.55 -10.55
N ARG A 194 30.22 -30.78 -9.24
CA ARG A 194 31.40 -31.47 -8.71
C ARG A 194 31.27 -32.98 -8.75
N ASP A 195 30.05 -33.49 -8.75
CA ASP A 195 29.73 -34.93 -8.80
C ASP A 195 29.70 -35.46 -10.25
N LEU A 196 29.89 -34.60 -11.25
CA LEU A 196 30.06 -34.93 -12.69
C LEU A 196 31.53 -34.94 -13.07
#